data_95af8318370def6847173fa7f545d299
#
_entry.id   95af8318370def6847173fa7f545d299
#
_cell.length_a   1.000
_cell.length_b   1.000
_cell.length_c   1.000
_cell.angle_alpha   90.00
_cell.angle_beta   90.00
_cell.angle_gamma   90.00
#
_symmetry.space_group_name_H-M   'P 1'
#
loop_
_entity.id
_entity.type
_entity.pdbx_description
1 polymer ?
#
loop_
_entity_poly.entity_id
_entity_poly.type
_entity_poly.pdbx_seq_one_letter_code
_entity_poly.pdbx_strand_id
1 'polypeptide(L)'
;MGSFNSLEEHEPGGRSPGKIDTSLRAKLESAQWGEFRIGDLFNIHPTRAYKLTNGELFSPVGRIPVVTNSSSNNGITGFSTLPPTEVGPMLTFSDTTTGDCIFVQPRPFIGYPHIQGMYPVEQPDEWDCASLLFVAALMRKAARGRFSYGNKFTRDAARDMQIMLPCKGDKSIDFQAMRYIVAELEARHIAELEAYLSSSGLSDCTLDEVDYGALSALASADWTSFNLKQLFGPSTRGKRLKSADRTVGDLPFVTAGESDTGVSAFIGNDVQVFPAGSFTIDMFGSAKFRNYSYGGDDHVAVVHTENLTRNVAIFVTGAAHKAAHTGAFDYGRNFYAKDADALDISLPVKDGKPDWELMDAVIGATHKLVVQGVSEFAAHEIEASRKITGLGVE
;
A
#
# COMPACT_ATOMS: atom_id res chain seq x y z
N MET A 1 -15.88 -32.76 -16.61
CA MET A 1 -16.44 -31.59 -17.30
C MET A 1 -17.39 -30.90 -16.32
N GLY A 2 -16.92 -29.98 -15.56
CA GLY A 2 -17.71 -29.18 -14.59
C GLY A 2 -17.54 -27.72 -14.97
N SER A 3 -18.64 -27.08 -15.34
CA SER A 3 -18.73 -25.71 -15.79
C SER A 3 -18.29 -24.71 -14.71
N PHE A 4 -17.36 -23.85 -15.05
CA PHE A 4 -16.99 -22.66 -14.28
C PHE A 4 -18.06 -21.56 -14.44
N ASN A 5 -19.26 -21.79 -13.94
CA ASN A 5 -20.29 -20.75 -13.82
C ASN A 5 -20.97 -20.90 -12.48
N SER A 6 -20.65 -20.00 -11.60
CA SER A 6 -21.37 -19.52 -10.40
C SER A 6 -20.46 -19.35 -9.20
N LEU A 7 -19.96 -18.14 -9.03
CA LEU A 7 -19.63 -17.53 -7.74
C LEU A 7 -19.51 -16.02 -7.96
N GLU A 8 -20.66 -15.36 -8.21
CA GLU A 8 -20.85 -13.96 -7.88
C GLU A 8 -21.27 -13.90 -6.41
N GLU A 9 -20.30 -13.92 -5.52
CA GLU A 9 -20.51 -13.47 -4.14
C GLU A 9 -19.93 -12.07 -4.01
N HIS A 10 -20.81 -11.11 -3.83
CA HIS A 10 -20.54 -9.72 -3.53
C HIS A 10 -19.79 -9.62 -2.20
N GLU A 11 -18.48 -9.41 -2.21
CA GLU A 11 -17.74 -8.96 -1.03
C GLU A 11 -17.84 -7.44 -0.91
N PRO A 12 -18.17 -6.88 0.26
CA PRO A 12 -18.27 -5.44 0.44
C PRO A 12 -16.85 -4.82 0.44
N GLY A 13 -16.58 -3.94 -0.51
CA GLY A 13 -15.37 -3.13 -0.57
C GLY A 13 -14.31 -3.55 -1.59
N GLY A 14 -14.52 -4.61 -2.37
CA GLY A 14 -13.63 -5.00 -3.46
C GLY A 14 -13.90 -4.16 -4.71
N ARG A 15 -12.86 -3.48 -5.24
CA ARG A 15 -12.87 -3.03 -6.64
C ARG A 15 -13.31 -4.21 -7.50
N SER A 16 -14.26 -4.01 -8.39
CA SER A 16 -14.63 -5.02 -9.40
C SER A 16 -13.35 -5.59 -10.01
N PRO A 17 -13.16 -6.93 -10.05
CA PRO A 17 -12.00 -7.51 -10.69
C PRO A 17 -12.01 -7.00 -12.14
N GLY A 18 -11.00 -6.19 -12.48
CA GLY A 18 -10.86 -5.65 -13.83
C GLY A 18 -10.96 -6.79 -14.82
N LYS A 19 -11.68 -6.60 -15.95
CA LYS A 19 -11.83 -7.63 -16.99
C LYS A 19 -10.44 -8.10 -17.42
N ILE A 20 -10.13 -9.38 -17.21
CA ILE A 20 -8.91 -10.01 -17.71
C ILE A 20 -8.90 -9.80 -19.22
N ASP A 21 -7.79 -9.30 -19.77
CA ASP A 21 -7.64 -9.10 -21.21
C ASP A 21 -7.87 -10.42 -21.96
N THR A 22 -8.43 -10.29 -23.14
CA THR A 22 -8.78 -11.45 -23.98
C THR A 22 -7.54 -12.32 -24.30
N SER A 23 -6.36 -11.71 -24.42
CA SER A 23 -5.09 -12.41 -24.68
C SER A 23 -4.64 -13.24 -23.48
N LEU A 24 -4.60 -12.64 -22.28
CA LEU A 24 -4.24 -13.35 -21.05
C LEU A 24 -5.24 -14.45 -20.70
N ARG A 25 -6.53 -14.18 -20.90
CA ARG A 25 -7.57 -15.17 -20.70
C ARG A 25 -7.42 -16.38 -21.64
N ALA A 26 -7.21 -16.12 -22.94
CA ALA A 26 -6.97 -17.17 -23.91
C ALA A 26 -5.73 -18.02 -23.56
N LYS A 27 -4.66 -17.38 -23.07
CA LYS A 27 -3.43 -18.07 -22.63
C LYS A 27 -3.68 -18.95 -21.42
N LEU A 28 -4.40 -18.45 -20.41
CA LEU A 28 -4.77 -19.21 -19.21
C LEU A 28 -5.68 -20.41 -19.54
N GLU A 29 -6.63 -20.23 -20.47
CA GLU A 29 -7.56 -21.28 -20.92
C GLU A 29 -6.86 -22.33 -21.78
N SER A 30 -5.84 -21.97 -22.58
CA SER A 30 -5.07 -22.89 -23.42
C SER A 30 -3.92 -23.59 -22.69
N ALA A 31 -3.50 -23.12 -21.53
CA ALA A 31 -2.42 -23.72 -20.77
C ALA A 31 -2.83 -25.11 -20.23
N GLN A 32 -1.91 -26.05 -20.25
CA GLN A 32 -2.05 -27.29 -19.51
C GLN A 32 -1.68 -27.06 -18.07
N TRP A 33 -2.46 -27.59 -17.13
CA TRP A 33 -2.25 -27.40 -15.70
C TRP A 33 -1.99 -28.75 -15.03
N GLY A 34 -0.96 -28.80 -14.19
CA GLY A 34 -0.62 -29.94 -13.36
C GLY A 34 -0.70 -29.60 -11.87
N GLU A 35 -1.05 -30.58 -11.06
CA GLU A 35 -1.03 -30.45 -9.60
C GLU A 35 0.36 -30.78 -9.07
N PHE A 36 0.92 -29.89 -8.25
CA PHE A 36 2.25 -30.04 -7.68
C PHE A 36 2.19 -29.81 -6.17
N ARG A 37 2.88 -30.69 -5.43
CA ARG A 37 3.05 -30.55 -3.98
C ARG A 37 4.26 -29.63 -3.72
N ILE A 38 4.08 -28.63 -2.87
CA ILE A 38 5.14 -27.65 -2.58
C ILE A 38 6.41 -28.33 -2.05
N GLY A 39 6.28 -29.35 -1.21
CA GLY A 39 7.43 -30.09 -0.65
C GLY A 39 8.23 -30.89 -1.68
N ASP A 40 7.66 -31.13 -2.88
CA ASP A 40 8.40 -31.80 -3.97
C ASP A 40 9.16 -30.77 -4.82
N LEU A 41 8.74 -29.50 -4.79
CA LEU A 41 9.38 -28.40 -5.51
C LEU A 41 10.45 -27.68 -4.70
N PHE A 42 10.27 -27.61 -3.39
CA PHE A 42 11.13 -26.82 -2.50
C PHE A 42 11.50 -27.59 -1.22
N ASN A 43 12.78 -27.55 -0.89
CA ASN A 43 13.24 -27.83 0.46
C ASN A 43 12.90 -26.64 1.36
N ILE A 44 12.15 -26.88 2.44
CA ILE A 44 11.69 -25.84 3.34
C ILE A 44 12.39 -25.98 4.69
N HIS A 45 13.13 -24.97 5.07
CA HIS A 45 13.79 -24.91 6.38
C HIS A 45 13.94 -23.46 6.87
N PRO A 46 14.23 -23.24 8.18
CA PRO A 46 14.41 -21.90 8.72
C PRO A 46 15.52 -21.15 7.96
N THR A 47 15.28 -19.86 7.70
CA THR A 47 16.34 -18.97 7.25
C THR A 47 17.37 -18.78 8.35
N ARG A 48 18.61 -18.47 7.96
CA ARG A 48 19.68 -18.17 8.92
C ARG A 48 19.46 -16.79 9.52
N ALA A 49 19.43 -16.73 10.85
CA ALA A 49 19.24 -15.51 11.62
C ALA A 49 20.46 -15.23 12.51
N TYR A 50 20.74 -13.96 12.75
CA TYR A 50 21.71 -13.56 13.77
C TYR A 50 21.10 -13.78 15.18
N LYS A 51 21.96 -14.18 16.13
CA LYS A 51 21.60 -14.30 17.56
C LYS A 51 21.86 -12.95 18.26
N LEU A 52 21.15 -11.90 17.82
CA LEU A 52 21.31 -10.53 18.30
C LEU A 52 19.99 -9.98 18.80
N THR A 53 20.04 -8.98 19.67
CA THR A 53 18.86 -8.20 20.04
C THR A 53 18.44 -7.30 18.86
N ASN A 54 17.21 -6.81 18.89
CA ASN A 54 16.70 -5.89 17.86
C ASN A 54 17.54 -4.60 17.78
N GLY A 55 18.03 -4.09 18.92
CA GLY A 55 18.88 -2.89 18.95
C GLY A 55 20.23 -3.07 18.29
N GLU A 56 20.77 -4.31 18.27
CA GLU A 56 22.03 -4.65 17.61
C GLU A 56 21.82 -5.02 16.13
N LEU A 57 20.65 -5.56 15.79
CA LEU A 57 20.33 -6.03 14.45
C LEU A 57 19.90 -4.90 13.52
N PHE A 58 19.01 -4.03 13.97
CA PHE A 58 18.44 -2.94 13.16
C PHE A 58 19.29 -1.68 13.24
N SER A 59 19.46 -1.01 12.10
CA SER A 59 20.20 0.24 11.99
C SER A 59 19.47 1.23 11.05
N PRO A 60 19.28 2.50 11.44
CA PRO A 60 18.66 3.51 10.57
C PRO A 60 19.50 3.83 9.32
N VAL A 61 20.80 3.51 9.33
CA VAL A 61 21.71 3.66 8.18
C VAL A 61 21.96 2.34 7.44
N GLY A 62 21.30 1.26 7.87
CA GLY A 62 21.40 -0.06 7.26
C GLY A 62 20.79 -0.09 5.86
N ARG A 63 21.29 -0.99 5.00
CA ARG A 63 20.79 -1.19 3.64
C ARG A 63 20.36 -2.63 3.35
N ILE A 64 20.73 -3.57 4.21
CA ILE A 64 20.36 -4.97 4.05
C ILE A 64 19.01 -5.19 4.73
N PRO A 65 17.95 -5.61 4.01
CA PRO A 65 16.62 -5.79 4.58
C PRO A 65 16.63 -6.94 5.61
N VAL A 66 15.87 -6.76 6.69
CA VAL A 66 15.62 -7.80 7.70
C VAL A 66 14.18 -8.26 7.54
N VAL A 67 14.01 -9.53 7.17
CA VAL A 67 12.71 -10.16 6.92
C VAL A 67 12.20 -10.82 8.19
N THR A 68 11.05 -10.37 8.68
CA THR A 68 10.44 -10.82 9.96
C THR A 68 9.01 -11.35 9.75
N ASN A 69 8.30 -11.60 10.84
CA ASN A 69 6.93 -12.13 10.84
C ASN A 69 5.85 -11.09 10.45
N SER A 70 6.24 -9.96 9.87
CA SER A 70 5.28 -8.93 9.42
C SER A 70 4.48 -9.41 8.22
N SER A 71 3.19 -9.09 8.17
CA SER A 71 2.34 -9.26 7.00
C SER A 71 2.39 -8.07 6.03
N SER A 72 3.09 -7.00 6.40
CA SER A 72 3.23 -5.76 5.63
C SER A 72 4.64 -5.62 5.06
N ASN A 73 4.79 -4.74 4.06
CA ASN A 73 6.07 -4.36 3.47
C ASN A 73 6.96 -5.56 3.09
N ASN A 74 6.39 -6.56 2.43
CA ASN A 74 7.08 -7.79 2.01
C ASN A 74 7.80 -8.54 3.17
N GLY A 75 7.28 -8.41 4.41
CA GLY A 75 7.88 -8.95 5.61
C GLY A 75 9.06 -8.15 6.18
N ILE A 76 9.47 -7.06 5.52
CA ILE A 76 10.61 -6.24 5.92
C ILE A 76 10.16 -5.24 6.98
N THR A 77 10.76 -5.32 8.19
CA THR A 77 10.47 -4.39 9.29
C THR A 77 11.58 -3.37 9.54
N GLY A 78 12.72 -3.52 8.89
CA GLY A 78 13.83 -2.59 8.99
C GLY A 78 15.05 -3.07 8.22
N PHE A 79 16.15 -2.37 8.40
CA PHE A 79 17.40 -2.63 7.69
C PHE A 79 18.55 -2.80 8.67
N SER A 80 19.62 -3.48 8.22
CA SER A 80 20.84 -3.72 8.99
C SER A 80 22.08 -3.31 8.20
N THR A 81 23.16 -3.02 8.92
CA THR A 81 24.52 -2.86 8.36
C THR A 81 25.29 -4.17 8.29
N LEU A 82 24.76 -5.25 8.86
CA LEU A 82 25.37 -6.56 8.86
C LEU A 82 25.28 -7.22 7.47
N PRO A 83 26.15 -8.17 7.14
CA PRO A 83 26.06 -8.95 5.91
C PRO A 83 24.74 -9.73 5.81
N PRO A 84 24.20 -9.96 4.59
CA PRO A 84 23.02 -10.79 4.42
C PRO A 84 23.30 -12.24 4.84
N THR A 85 22.30 -12.90 5.39
CA THR A 85 22.38 -14.33 5.76
C THR A 85 21.80 -15.24 4.68
N GLU A 86 20.98 -14.70 3.80
CA GLU A 86 20.33 -15.41 2.69
C GLU A 86 20.54 -14.67 1.37
N VAL A 87 20.50 -15.44 0.27
CA VAL A 87 20.64 -14.94 -1.09
C VAL A 87 19.28 -15.01 -1.79
N GLY A 88 18.86 -13.91 -2.41
CA GLY A 88 17.67 -13.89 -3.26
C GLY A 88 17.98 -14.30 -4.74
N PRO A 89 16.97 -14.54 -5.58
CA PRO A 89 15.55 -14.54 -5.23
C PRO A 89 15.13 -15.77 -4.43
N MET A 90 14.23 -15.58 -3.45
CA MET A 90 13.78 -16.65 -2.57
C MET A 90 12.33 -16.43 -2.12
N LEU A 91 11.55 -17.48 -2.03
CA LEU A 91 10.26 -17.49 -1.36
C LEU A 91 10.45 -17.66 0.15
N THR A 92 9.81 -16.81 0.93
CA THR A 92 9.81 -16.87 2.39
C THR A 92 8.40 -16.86 2.96
N PHE A 93 8.22 -17.45 4.13
CA PHE A 93 7.00 -17.32 4.92
C PHE A 93 7.25 -17.40 6.42
N SER A 94 6.32 -16.88 7.22
CA SER A 94 6.35 -17.03 8.68
C SER A 94 5.59 -18.29 9.11
N ASP A 95 6.20 -19.11 9.96
CA ASP A 95 5.57 -20.33 10.52
C ASP A 95 4.78 -20.07 11.82
N THR A 96 4.62 -18.81 12.20
CA THR A 96 3.91 -18.39 13.42
C THR A 96 2.61 -17.66 13.16
N THR A 97 2.29 -17.41 11.88
CA THR A 97 1.17 -16.56 11.46
C THR A 97 0.20 -17.31 10.54
N THR A 98 -0.66 -16.57 9.89
CA THR A 98 -1.53 -17.02 8.79
C THR A 98 -0.75 -17.10 7.47
N GLY A 99 -1.37 -17.64 6.42
CA GLY A 99 -0.76 -17.70 5.08
C GLY A 99 -0.55 -16.34 4.38
N ASP A 100 -0.81 -15.22 5.04
CA ASP A 100 -0.66 -13.88 4.46
C ASP A 100 0.80 -13.42 4.39
N CYS A 101 1.69 -14.03 5.17
CA CYS A 101 3.12 -13.71 5.23
C CYS A 101 3.97 -14.55 4.26
N ILE A 102 3.46 -14.86 3.07
CA ILE A 102 4.21 -15.54 2.00
C ILE A 102 4.71 -14.49 1.03
N PHE A 103 6.05 -14.33 0.90
CA PHE A 103 6.65 -13.25 0.12
C PHE A 103 7.83 -13.73 -0.73
N VAL A 104 8.08 -13.07 -1.85
CA VAL A 104 9.31 -13.22 -2.62
C VAL A 104 10.33 -12.18 -2.15
N GLN A 105 11.52 -12.62 -1.80
CA GLN A 105 12.65 -11.77 -1.47
C GLN A 105 13.57 -11.70 -2.70
N PRO A 106 13.55 -10.59 -3.46
CA PRO A 106 14.27 -10.51 -4.74
C PRO A 106 15.79 -10.30 -4.58
N ARG A 107 16.23 -9.88 -3.40
CA ARG A 107 17.61 -9.48 -3.11
C ARG A 107 18.13 -10.22 -1.87
N PRO A 108 19.46 -10.25 -1.65
CA PRO A 108 20.03 -10.75 -0.40
C PRO A 108 19.43 -10.04 0.83
N PHE A 109 19.13 -10.81 1.87
CA PHE A 109 18.47 -10.34 3.07
C PHE A 109 18.99 -11.02 4.33
N ILE A 110 18.62 -10.52 5.50
CA ILE A 110 18.85 -11.17 6.78
C ILE A 110 17.54 -11.85 7.20
N GLY A 111 17.61 -13.17 7.44
CA GLY A 111 16.50 -13.92 8.03
C GLY A 111 16.29 -13.57 9.50
N TYR A 112 15.07 -13.81 9.98
CA TYR A 112 14.68 -13.61 11.38
C TYR A 112 14.11 -14.92 11.95
N PRO A 113 14.11 -15.13 13.27
CA PRO A 113 13.48 -16.31 13.87
C PRO A 113 12.04 -16.53 13.38
N HIS A 114 11.71 -17.79 13.10
CA HIS A 114 10.42 -18.21 12.56
C HIS A 114 10.16 -17.86 11.09
N ILE A 115 11.13 -17.34 10.36
CA ILE A 115 11.04 -17.21 8.91
C ILE A 115 11.59 -18.47 8.25
N GLN A 116 10.77 -19.08 7.41
CA GLN A 116 11.10 -20.23 6.58
C GLN A 116 11.50 -19.76 5.20
N GLY A 117 12.60 -20.30 4.68
CA GLY A 117 13.03 -20.16 3.30
C GLY A 117 12.63 -21.38 2.48
N MET A 118 12.28 -21.18 1.23
CA MET A 118 11.95 -22.22 0.26
C MET A 118 13.05 -22.30 -0.79
N TYR A 119 13.79 -23.40 -0.79
CA TYR A 119 14.98 -23.62 -1.62
C TYR A 119 14.61 -24.63 -2.71
N PRO A 120 14.72 -24.27 -4.00
CA PRO A 120 14.38 -25.17 -5.10
C PRO A 120 15.09 -26.52 -4.98
N VAL A 121 14.37 -27.63 -5.22
CA VAL A 121 14.94 -28.99 -5.27
C VAL A 121 15.63 -29.22 -6.60
N GLU A 122 14.98 -28.79 -7.69
CA GLU A 122 15.48 -28.94 -9.06
C GLU A 122 15.44 -27.61 -9.80
N GLN A 123 16.24 -27.49 -10.85
CA GLN A 123 16.27 -26.35 -11.77
C GLN A 123 16.36 -24.98 -11.07
N PRO A 124 17.31 -24.73 -10.15
CA PRO A 124 17.35 -23.51 -9.33
C PRO A 124 17.38 -22.24 -10.18
N ASP A 125 17.97 -22.26 -11.37
CA ASP A 125 18.09 -21.09 -12.24
C ASP A 125 16.76 -20.71 -12.93
N GLU A 126 15.77 -21.61 -12.97
CA GLU A 126 14.43 -21.36 -13.53
C GLU A 126 13.51 -20.65 -12.51
N TRP A 127 13.83 -20.69 -11.21
CA TRP A 127 13.06 -20.08 -10.15
C TRP A 127 13.46 -18.62 -9.92
N ASP A 128 13.19 -17.78 -10.92
CA ASP A 128 13.36 -16.33 -10.85
C ASP A 128 12.22 -15.65 -10.08
N CYS A 129 12.28 -14.32 -9.94
CA CYS A 129 11.28 -13.55 -9.22
C CYS A 129 9.86 -13.76 -9.78
N ALA A 130 9.68 -13.81 -11.10
CA ALA A 130 8.38 -13.98 -11.71
C ALA A 130 7.77 -15.36 -11.41
N SER A 131 8.56 -16.44 -11.57
CA SER A 131 8.15 -17.80 -11.25
C SER A 131 7.79 -17.95 -9.76
N LEU A 132 8.59 -17.33 -8.87
CA LEU A 132 8.34 -17.34 -7.43
C LEU A 132 7.12 -16.50 -7.04
N LEU A 133 6.87 -15.35 -7.69
CA LEU A 133 5.66 -14.55 -7.49
C LEU A 133 4.40 -15.33 -7.89
N PHE A 134 4.46 -16.07 -8.99
CA PHE A 134 3.38 -16.94 -9.42
C PHE A 134 3.04 -17.98 -8.36
N VAL A 135 4.04 -18.69 -7.82
CA VAL A 135 3.87 -19.67 -6.73
C VAL A 135 3.36 -18.99 -5.46
N ALA A 136 3.91 -17.83 -5.08
CA ALA A 136 3.47 -17.10 -3.90
C ALA A 136 1.98 -16.75 -3.96
N ALA A 137 1.50 -16.28 -5.11
CA ALA A 137 0.08 -15.96 -5.31
C ALA A 137 -0.82 -17.19 -5.15
N LEU A 138 -0.42 -18.32 -5.71
CA LEU A 138 -1.18 -19.59 -5.57
C LEU A 138 -1.16 -20.12 -4.13
N MET A 139 -0.02 -20.07 -3.46
CA MET A 139 0.08 -20.47 -2.06
C MET A 139 -0.78 -19.61 -1.14
N ARG A 140 -0.77 -18.26 -1.33
CA ARG A 140 -1.65 -17.36 -0.60
C ARG A 140 -3.12 -17.68 -0.85
N LYS A 141 -3.51 -17.91 -2.10
CA LYS A 141 -4.87 -18.32 -2.46
C LYS A 141 -5.25 -19.63 -1.79
N ALA A 142 -4.38 -20.63 -1.80
CA ALA A 142 -4.62 -21.92 -1.17
C ALA A 142 -4.65 -21.85 0.37
N ALA A 143 -3.93 -20.89 0.98
CA ALA A 143 -3.90 -20.68 2.44
C ALA A 143 -5.08 -19.86 2.95
N ARG A 144 -5.72 -19.06 2.09
CA ARG A 144 -6.77 -18.10 2.48
C ARG A 144 -7.90 -18.78 3.26
N GLY A 145 -8.18 -18.27 4.46
CA GLY A 145 -9.25 -18.76 5.33
C GLY A 145 -8.99 -20.13 5.99
N ARG A 146 -7.84 -20.79 5.72
CA ARG A 146 -7.50 -22.11 6.29
C ARG A 146 -6.69 -22.03 7.58
N PHE A 147 -5.97 -20.91 7.78
CA PHE A 147 -5.06 -20.74 8.90
C PHE A 147 -5.43 -19.53 9.74
N SER A 148 -5.17 -19.63 11.04
CA SER A 148 -5.47 -18.62 12.04
C SER A 148 -4.42 -18.66 13.15
N TYR A 149 -4.54 -17.79 14.16
CA TYR A 149 -3.64 -17.85 15.32
C TYR A 149 -3.69 -19.19 16.05
N GLY A 150 -4.86 -19.85 16.10
CA GLY A 150 -5.03 -21.18 16.69
C GLY A 150 -4.66 -22.36 15.79
N ASN A 151 -4.58 -22.12 14.47
CA ASN A 151 -4.17 -23.11 13.46
C ASN A 151 -3.17 -22.46 12.52
N LYS A 152 -1.90 -22.42 12.90
CA LYS A 152 -0.84 -21.69 12.21
C LYS A 152 -0.45 -22.31 10.88
N PHE A 153 0.02 -21.47 9.96
CA PHE A 153 0.64 -21.91 8.72
C PHE A 153 2.06 -22.44 9.00
N THR A 154 2.13 -23.73 9.33
CA THR A 154 3.40 -24.38 9.69
C THR A 154 4.19 -24.82 8.46
N ARG A 155 5.45 -25.21 8.67
CA ARG A 155 6.31 -25.78 7.64
C ARG A 155 5.70 -27.05 7.01
N ASP A 156 5.09 -27.90 7.80
CA ASP A 156 4.47 -29.12 7.30
C ASP A 156 3.21 -28.81 6.48
N ALA A 157 2.40 -27.84 6.92
CA ALA A 157 1.27 -27.36 6.15
C ALA A 157 1.70 -26.76 4.80
N ALA A 158 2.82 -26.07 4.76
CA ALA A 158 3.38 -25.55 3.50
C ALA A 158 3.88 -26.69 2.60
N ARG A 159 4.60 -27.69 3.15
CA ARG A 159 5.07 -28.86 2.38
C ARG A 159 3.95 -29.64 1.74
N ASP A 160 2.86 -29.84 2.49
CA ASP A 160 1.72 -30.67 2.05
C ASP A 160 0.73 -29.90 1.17
N MET A 161 0.97 -28.61 0.95
CA MET A 161 0.11 -27.79 0.11
C MET A 161 0.23 -28.21 -1.36
N GLN A 162 -0.93 -28.40 -2.02
CA GLN A 162 -1.05 -28.62 -3.44
C GLN A 162 -1.38 -27.32 -4.17
N ILE A 163 -0.70 -27.06 -5.27
CA ILE A 163 -0.97 -25.93 -6.14
C ILE A 163 -1.03 -26.39 -7.61
N MET A 164 -1.77 -25.64 -8.42
CA MET A 164 -1.85 -25.87 -9.86
C MET A 164 -0.84 -24.99 -10.58
N LEU A 165 0.13 -25.59 -11.29
CA LEU A 165 1.09 -24.86 -12.13
C LEU A 165 0.88 -25.18 -13.61
N PRO A 166 1.18 -24.24 -14.51
CA PRO A 166 1.23 -24.54 -15.93
C PRO A 166 2.32 -25.58 -16.20
N CYS A 167 2.01 -26.56 -17.06
CA CYS A 167 2.92 -27.63 -17.40
C CYS A 167 2.99 -27.87 -18.92
N LYS A 168 4.10 -28.44 -19.37
CA LYS A 168 4.31 -28.90 -20.73
C LYS A 168 3.66 -30.28 -20.97
N GLY A 169 3.65 -30.74 -22.21
CA GLY A 169 3.08 -32.04 -22.58
C GLY A 169 3.73 -33.24 -21.88
N ASP A 170 4.97 -33.13 -21.42
CA ASP A 170 5.70 -34.11 -20.61
C ASP A 170 5.44 -34.01 -19.12
N LYS A 171 4.51 -33.13 -18.71
CA LYS A 171 4.15 -32.79 -17.32
C LYS A 171 5.24 -32.05 -16.52
N SER A 172 6.35 -31.64 -17.16
CA SER A 172 7.29 -30.72 -16.54
C SER A 172 6.69 -29.32 -16.37
N ILE A 173 7.18 -28.53 -15.41
CA ILE A 173 6.72 -27.15 -15.16
C ILE A 173 7.03 -26.28 -16.39
N ASP A 174 6.05 -25.48 -16.81
CA ASP A 174 6.22 -24.46 -17.84
C ASP A 174 6.55 -23.11 -17.21
N PHE A 175 7.84 -22.91 -16.88
CA PHE A 175 8.33 -21.65 -16.33
C PHE A 175 8.12 -20.47 -17.26
N GLN A 176 8.17 -20.68 -18.57
CA GLN A 176 7.94 -19.63 -19.54
C GLN A 176 6.48 -19.13 -19.49
N ALA A 177 5.53 -20.05 -19.33
CA ALA A 177 4.13 -19.67 -19.15
C ALA A 177 3.91 -18.88 -17.87
N MET A 178 4.56 -19.25 -16.74
CA MET A 178 4.48 -18.48 -15.50
C MET A 178 5.03 -17.06 -15.65
N ARG A 179 6.23 -16.92 -16.25
CA ARG A 179 6.85 -15.61 -16.53
C ARG A 179 5.96 -14.75 -17.42
N TYR A 180 5.41 -15.31 -18.48
CA TYR A 180 4.51 -14.60 -19.37
C TYR A 180 3.27 -14.07 -18.64
N ILE A 181 2.61 -14.91 -17.84
CA ILE A 181 1.40 -14.52 -17.10
C ILE A 181 1.72 -13.39 -16.11
N VAL A 182 2.83 -13.48 -15.37
CA VAL A 182 3.23 -12.43 -14.41
C VAL A 182 3.55 -11.13 -15.14
N ALA A 183 4.34 -11.18 -16.21
CA ALA A 183 4.70 -9.99 -16.99
C ALA A 183 3.47 -9.30 -17.59
N GLU A 184 2.49 -10.05 -18.08
CA GLU A 184 1.25 -9.51 -18.64
C GLU A 184 0.39 -8.82 -17.56
N LEU A 185 0.33 -9.41 -16.35
CA LEU A 185 -0.36 -8.81 -15.21
C LEU A 185 0.33 -7.53 -14.74
N GLU A 186 1.66 -7.52 -14.69
CA GLU A 186 2.45 -6.33 -14.35
C GLU A 186 2.26 -5.22 -15.38
N ALA A 187 2.40 -5.54 -16.69
CA ALA A 187 2.19 -4.58 -17.76
C ALA A 187 0.78 -3.94 -17.71
N ARG A 188 -0.22 -4.73 -17.37
CA ARG A 188 -1.58 -4.24 -17.20
C ARG A 188 -1.72 -3.28 -16.00
N HIS A 189 -1.17 -3.64 -14.83
CA HIS A 189 -1.22 -2.76 -13.66
C HIS A 189 -0.53 -1.42 -13.93
N ILE A 190 0.58 -1.45 -14.68
CA ILE A 190 1.30 -0.26 -15.08
C ILE A 190 0.47 0.60 -16.04
N ALA A 191 -0.17 -0.02 -17.05
CA ALA A 191 -1.04 0.70 -17.98
C ALA A 191 -2.26 1.34 -17.25
N GLU A 192 -2.84 0.64 -16.26
CA GLU A 192 -3.90 1.19 -15.41
C GLU A 192 -3.39 2.39 -14.58
N LEU A 193 -2.16 2.32 -14.06
CA LEU A 193 -1.52 3.42 -13.34
C LEU A 193 -1.24 4.62 -14.26
N GLU A 194 -0.69 4.40 -15.44
CA GLU A 194 -0.45 5.46 -16.43
C GLU A 194 -1.76 6.15 -16.85
N ALA A 195 -2.81 5.38 -17.10
CA ALA A 195 -4.13 5.92 -17.43
C ALA A 195 -4.69 6.75 -16.26
N TYR A 196 -4.51 6.30 -15.02
CA TYR A 196 -4.90 7.06 -13.83
C TYR A 196 -4.11 8.37 -13.70
N LEU A 197 -2.79 8.33 -13.84
CA LEU A 197 -1.93 9.53 -13.79
C LEU A 197 -2.33 10.53 -14.88
N SER A 198 -2.57 10.06 -16.10
CA SER A 198 -3.03 10.90 -17.21
C SER A 198 -4.39 11.55 -16.93
N SER A 199 -5.37 10.74 -16.52
CA SER A 199 -6.74 11.23 -16.23
C SER A 199 -6.79 12.17 -15.02
N SER A 200 -5.84 12.05 -14.10
CA SER A 200 -5.72 12.89 -12.90
C SER A 200 -4.91 14.17 -13.14
N GLY A 201 -4.42 14.41 -14.36
CA GLY A 201 -3.54 15.55 -14.68
C GLY A 201 -2.14 15.46 -14.03
N LEU A 202 -1.73 14.24 -13.62
CA LEU A 202 -0.45 13.96 -12.97
C LEU A 202 0.58 13.34 -13.93
N SER A 203 0.34 13.38 -15.24
CA SER A 203 1.25 12.80 -16.24
C SER A 203 2.53 13.65 -16.46
N ASP A 204 2.48 14.95 -16.22
CA ASP A 204 3.66 15.82 -16.22
C ASP A 204 4.27 15.84 -14.83
N CYS A 205 5.27 14.99 -14.62
CA CYS A 205 6.02 14.87 -13.39
C CYS A 205 7.42 15.50 -13.45
N THR A 206 7.73 16.21 -14.55
CA THR A 206 9.02 16.90 -14.70
C THR A 206 9.01 18.20 -13.89
N LEU A 207 9.97 18.34 -12.97
CA LEU A 207 10.15 19.58 -12.25
C LEU A 207 10.79 20.63 -13.17
N ASP A 208 10.20 21.81 -13.21
CA ASP A 208 10.74 22.97 -13.90
C ASP A 208 11.43 23.96 -12.93
N GLU A 209 11.94 25.06 -13.46
CA GLU A 209 12.61 26.09 -12.65
C GLU A 209 11.67 26.73 -11.61
N VAL A 210 10.37 26.80 -11.90
CA VAL A 210 9.36 27.36 -10.98
C VAL A 210 9.17 26.41 -9.79
N ASP A 211 9.11 25.10 -10.04
CA ASP A 211 8.99 24.08 -8.99
C ASP A 211 10.21 24.10 -8.04
N TYR A 212 11.42 24.11 -8.59
CA TYR A 212 12.65 24.24 -7.79
C TYR A 212 12.70 25.57 -7.04
N GLY A 213 12.23 26.66 -7.66
CA GLY A 213 12.11 27.97 -7.03
C GLY A 213 11.17 27.93 -5.82
N ALA A 214 10.00 27.29 -5.93
CA ALA A 214 9.04 27.14 -4.84
C ALA A 214 9.60 26.32 -3.67
N LEU A 215 10.25 25.19 -3.96
CA LEU A 215 10.88 24.35 -2.93
C LEU A 215 12.01 25.10 -2.19
N SER A 216 12.81 25.89 -2.92
CA SER A 216 13.87 26.72 -2.34
C SER A 216 13.30 27.88 -1.52
N ALA A 217 12.23 28.51 -2.00
CA ALA A 217 11.55 29.61 -1.30
C ALA A 217 10.96 29.13 0.03
N LEU A 218 10.38 27.92 0.08
CA LEU A 218 9.88 27.35 1.32
C LEU A 218 10.97 27.18 2.39
N ALA A 219 12.19 26.80 1.97
CA ALA A 219 13.31 26.61 2.89
C ALA A 219 13.79 27.92 3.52
N SER A 220 13.55 29.06 2.87
CA SER A 220 13.92 30.42 3.35
C SER A 220 12.73 31.26 3.78
N ALA A 221 11.50 30.70 3.77
CA ALA A 221 10.31 31.44 4.11
C ALA A 221 10.27 31.83 5.59
N ASP A 222 9.68 32.96 5.89
CA ASP A 222 9.28 33.32 7.23
C ASP A 222 8.01 32.54 7.62
N TRP A 223 7.94 32.10 8.86
CA TRP A 223 6.82 31.31 9.40
C TRP A 223 6.15 32.01 10.56
N THR A 224 4.83 32.01 10.58
CA THR A 224 4.03 32.57 11.67
C THR A 224 2.94 31.60 12.09
N SER A 225 2.57 31.70 13.36
CA SER A 225 1.48 30.89 13.93
C SER A 225 0.13 31.53 13.64
N PHE A 226 -0.83 30.70 13.18
CA PHE A 226 -2.21 31.10 12.87
C PHE A 226 -3.18 30.15 13.56
N ASN A 227 -4.25 30.71 14.15
CA ASN A 227 -5.29 29.91 14.77
C ASN A 227 -6.27 29.38 13.71
N LEU A 228 -6.58 28.06 13.73
CA LEU A 228 -7.44 27.41 12.73
C LEU A 228 -8.83 28.05 12.66
N LYS A 229 -9.45 28.34 13.81
CA LYS A 229 -10.78 28.97 13.86
C LYS A 229 -10.80 30.37 13.27
N GLN A 230 -9.72 31.12 13.47
CA GLN A 230 -9.61 32.47 12.89
C GLN A 230 -9.46 32.41 11.36
N LEU A 231 -8.78 31.38 10.82
CA LEU A 231 -8.60 31.19 9.39
C LEU A 231 -9.85 30.63 8.70
N PHE A 232 -10.50 29.62 9.30
CA PHE A 232 -11.49 28.78 8.61
C PHE A 232 -12.87 28.75 9.29
N GLY A 233 -13.05 29.51 10.35
CA GLY A 233 -14.27 29.47 11.15
C GLY A 233 -14.32 28.28 12.13
N PRO A 234 -15.44 28.09 12.83
CA PRO A 234 -15.56 27.03 13.82
C PRO A 234 -15.54 25.64 13.19
N SER A 235 -14.78 24.73 13.77
CA SER A 235 -14.75 23.34 13.38
C SER A 235 -16.07 22.64 13.73
N THR A 236 -16.47 21.69 12.93
CA THR A 236 -17.67 20.88 13.13
C THR A 236 -17.33 19.43 13.41
N ARG A 237 -18.33 18.57 13.61
CA ARG A 237 -18.17 17.12 13.76
C ARG A 237 -19.44 16.42 13.37
N GLY A 238 -19.35 15.15 12.99
CA GLY A 238 -20.49 14.30 12.75
C GLY A 238 -21.18 13.81 14.03
N LYS A 239 -22.02 12.81 13.87
CA LYS A 239 -22.71 12.11 14.96
C LYS A 239 -22.29 10.65 14.98
N ARG A 240 -22.23 10.11 16.19
CA ARG A 240 -21.88 8.69 16.39
C ARG A 240 -22.85 7.78 15.64
N LEU A 241 -22.29 6.89 14.82
CA LEU A 241 -23.00 5.81 14.16
C LEU A 241 -22.29 4.48 14.46
N LYS A 242 -22.92 3.65 15.31
CA LYS A 242 -22.33 2.36 15.70
C LYS A 242 -22.26 1.42 14.50
N SER A 243 -21.26 0.54 14.47
CA SER A 243 -21.08 -0.42 13.38
C SER A 243 -22.31 -1.30 13.12
N ALA A 244 -23.02 -1.68 14.19
CA ALA A 244 -24.25 -2.49 14.08
C ALA A 244 -25.44 -1.76 13.46
N ASP A 245 -25.42 -0.41 13.46
CA ASP A 245 -26.52 0.42 12.95
C ASP A 245 -26.25 0.91 11.51
N ARG A 246 -25.08 0.54 10.94
CA ARG A 246 -24.69 0.96 9.57
C ARG A 246 -25.40 0.11 8.54
N THR A 247 -25.96 0.78 7.54
CA THR A 247 -26.51 0.15 6.33
C THR A 247 -25.50 0.29 5.20
N VAL A 248 -25.40 -0.69 4.32
CA VAL A 248 -24.50 -0.67 3.16
C VAL A 248 -24.94 0.42 2.18
N GLY A 249 -23.99 1.17 1.63
CA GLY A 249 -24.22 2.23 0.64
C GLY A 249 -22.89 2.75 0.08
N ASP A 250 -22.92 3.94 -0.55
CA ASP A 250 -21.78 4.48 -1.28
C ASP A 250 -21.09 5.66 -0.57
N LEU A 251 -21.64 6.16 0.54
CA LEU A 251 -21.08 7.29 1.27
C LEU A 251 -19.93 6.80 2.18
N PRO A 252 -18.67 7.24 1.97
CA PRO A 252 -17.57 6.95 2.89
C PRO A 252 -17.90 7.47 4.29
N PHE A 253 -17.75 6.64 5.31
CA PHE A 253 -17.95 7.02 6.71
C PHE A 253 -16.62 7.02 7.47
N VAL A 254 -16.22 8.21 7.90
CA VAL A 254 -14.92 8.47 8.52
C VAL A 254 -15.02 8.34 10.04
N THR A 255 -14.14 7.53 10.60
CA THR A 255 -13.93 7.37 12.06
C THR A 255 -12.47 7.62 12.40
N ALA A 256 -12.11 7.57 13.68
CA ALA A 256 -10.73 7.62 14.10
C ALA A 256 -9.96 6.36 13.62
N GLY A 257 -8.77 6.55 13.07
CA GLY A 257 -7.88 5.47 12.64
C GLY A 257 -6.99 5.84 11.46
N GLU A 258 -5.90 5.06 11.30
CA GLU A 258 -4.91 5.25 10.23
C GLU A 258 -5.21 4.40 8.98
N SER A 259 -5.79 3.22 9.17
CA SER A 259 -6.15 2.32 8.06
C SER A 259 -7.18 2.98 7.15
N ASP A 260 -7.02 2.82 5.84
CA ASP A 260 -7.88 3.39 4.80
C ASP A 260 -8.18 4.88 5.00
N THR A 261 -7.19 5.62 5.50
CA THR A 261 -7.30 7.05 5.88
C THR A 261 -8.44 7.34 6.86
N GLY A 262 -8.86 6.36 7.68
CA GLY A 262 -9.95 6.44 8.65
C GLY A 262 -11.34 6.17 8.06
N VAL A 263 -11.47 5.77 6.80
CA VAL A 263 -12.74 5.30 6.22
C VAL A 263 -13.04 3.90 6.75
N SER A 264 -14.01 3.80 7.65
CA SER A 264 -14.33 2.54 8.33
C SER A 264 -15.46 1.74 7.68
N ALA A 265 -16.23 2.35 6.78
CA ALA A 265 -17.29 1.72 6.00
C ALA A 265 -17.77 2.64 4.87
N PHE A 266 -18.51 2.06 3.93
CA PHE A 266 -19.37 2.80 2.99
C PHE A 266 -20.82 2.58 3.41
N ILE A 267 -21.54 3.67 3.66
CA ILE A 267 -22.86 3.63 4.30
C ILE A 267 -23.97 4.23 3.43
N GLY A 268 -25.20 3.73 3.64
CA GLY A 268 -26.43 4.26 3.07
C GLY A 268 -27.32 4.98 4.09
N ASN A 269 -26.84 5.17 5.33
CA ASN A 269 -27.58 5.87 6.37
C ASN A 269 -27.74 7.36 6.06
N ASP A 270 -28.87 7.95 6.49
CA ASP A 270 -29.05 9.40 6.48
C ASP A 270 -28.24 10.05 7.61
N VAL A 271 -27.11 10.64 7.24
CA VAL A 271 -26.17 11.32 8.14
C VAL A 271 -25.81 12.69 7.60
N GLN A 272 -25.22 13.53 8.45
CA GLN A 272 -24.64 14.78 7.97
C GLN A 272 -23.49 14.47 6.99
N VAL A 273 -23.61 14.99 5.77
CA VAL A 273 -22.58 14.88 4.73
C VAL A 273 -21.71 16.13 4.78
N PHE A 274 -20.40 15.91 4.86
CA PHE A 274 -19.38 16.94 4.76
C PHE A 274 -18.85 17.00 3.32
N PRO A 275 -18.59 18.20 2.78
CA PRO A 275 -18.16 18.36 1.39
C PRO A 275 -16.69 17.95 1.19
N ALA A 276 -16.34 17.63 -0.05
CA ALA A 276 -14.95 17.52 -0.48
C ALA A 276 -14.22 18.86 -0.31
N GLY A 277 -12.90 18.79 -0.11
CA GLY A 277 -12.05 19.98 0.12
C GLY A 277 -11.88 20.35 1.59
N SER A 278 -12.61 19.70 2.50
CA SER A 278 -12.38 19.81 3.95
C SER A 278 -11.25 18.88 4.41
N PHE A 279 -10.78 19.02 5.65
CA PHE A 279 -9.96 18.01 6.27
C PHE A 279 -10.49 17.62 7.65
N THR A 280 -10.13 16.41 8.07
CA THR A 280 -10.55 15.86 9.37
C THR A 280 -9.37 15.75 10.30
N ILE A 281 -9.60 15.91 11.61
CA ILE A 281 -8.64 15.58 12.66
C ILE A 281 -9.33 14.56 13.58
N ASP A 282 -8.75 13.39 13.72
CA ASP A 282 -9.32 12.33 14.57
C ASP A 282 -8.97 12.52 16.05
N MET A 283 -9.52 11.65 16.90
CA MET A 283 -9.34 11.73 18.35
C MET A 283 -7.89 11.62 18.84
N PHE A 284 -6.97 11.19 17.99
CA PHE A 284 -5.53 11.10 18.27
C PHE A 284 -4.73 12.28 17.69
N GLY A 285 -5.40 13.26 17.07
CA GLY A 285 -4.78 14.41 16.44
C GLY A 285 -4.29 14.17 15.01
N SER A 286 -4.60 13.02 14.42
CA SER A 286 -4.20 12.72 13.04
C SER A 286 -5.09 13.46 12.05
N ALA A 287 -4.50 14.39 11.27
CA ALA A 287 -5.22 15.15 10.27
C ALA A 287 -5.14 14.51 8.88
N LYS A 288 -6.24 14.52 8.14
CA LYS A 288 -6.37 13.90 6.81
C LYS A 288 -7.23 14.75 5.88
N PHE A 289 -6.69 15.13 4.73
CA PHE A 289 -7.43 15.82 3.68
C PHE A 289 -8.50 14.91 3.06
N ARG A 290 -9.68 15.49 2.71
CA ARG A 290 -10.81 14.78 2.11
C ARG A 290 -11.11 15.36 0.74
N ASN A 291 -10.77 14.62 -0.31
CA ASN A 291 -11.07 14.99 -1.69
C ASN A 291 -12.42 14.45 -2.20
N TYR A 292 -13.26 13.96 -1.29
CA TYR A 292 -14.58 13.38 -1.55
C TYR A 292 -15.56 13.82 -0.45
N SER A 293 -16.85 13.75 -0.72
CA SER A 293 -17.90 13.96 0.28
C SER A 293 -18.03 12.74 1.18
N TYR A 294 -18.25 12.93 2.48
CA TYR A 294 -18.23 11.85 3.48
C TYR A 294 -19.16 12.13 4.67
N GLY A 295 -19.56 11.08 5.36
CA GLY A 295 -20.10 11.15 6.72
C GLY A 295 -19.01 11.06 7.77
N GLY A 296 -19.16 11.72 8.90
CA GLY A 296 -18.17 11.70 10.00
C GLY A 296 -18.75 11.22 11.32
N ASP A 297 -17.95 10.50 12.10
CA ASP A 297 -18.27 10.12 13.47
C ASP A 297 -18.08 11.30 14.45
N ASP A 298 -18.57 11.16 15.69
CA ASP A 298 -18.46 12.17 16.73
C ASP A 298 -17.02 12.38 17.28
N HIS A 299 -16.10 11.43 16.99
CA HIS A 299 -14.69 11.50 17.35
C HIS A 299 -13.79 12.05 16.23
N VAL A 300 -14.37 12.71 15.24
CA VAL A 300 -13.67 13.32 14.11
C VAL A 300 -14.07 14.79 14.03
N ALA A 301 -13.10 15.67 14.25
CA ALA A 301 -13.27 17.11 14.01
C ALA A 301 -13.13 17.37 12.50
N VAL A 302 -13.98 18.25 11.96
CA VAL A 302 -13.97 18.68 10.56
C VAL A 302 -13.62 20.15 10.48
N VAL A 303 -12.56 20.47 9.77
CA VAL A 303 -12.13 21.85 9.47
C VAL A 303 -12.50 22.19 8.03
N HIS A 304 -13.15 23.32 7.84
CA HIS A 304 -13.75 23.75 6.59
C HIS A 304 -12.76 24.53 5.73
N THR A 305 -12.16 23.86 4.74
CA THR A 305 -11.17 24.42 3.82
C THR A 305 -11.62 24.35 2.36
N GLU A 306 -12.92 24.16 2.11
CA GLU A 306 -13.52 23.95 0.79
C GLU A 306 -13.31 25.14 -0.16
N ASN A 307 -13.06 26.33 0.38
CA ASN A 307 -12.79 27.55 -0.40
C ASN A 307 -11.31 27.69 -0.83
N LEU A 308 -10.42 26.81 -0.37
CA LEU A 308 -9.03 26.78 -0.75
C LEU A 308 -8.84 25.92 -2.02
N THR A 309 -7.71 26.15 -2.72
CA THR A 309 -7.28 25.18 -3.73
C THR A 309 -6.95 23.86 -3.05
N ARG A 310 -7.04 22.77 -3.80
CA ARG A 310 -6.71 21.42 -3.30
C ARG A 310 -5.31 21.38 -2.68
N ASN A 311 -4.33 22.00 -3.34
CA ASN A 311 -2.94 21.98 -2.90
C ASN A 311 -2.77 22.75 -1.57
N VAL A 312 -3.35 23.93 -1.47
CA VAL A 312 -3.31 24.72 -0.23
C VAL A 312 -3.99 23.98 0.92
N ALA A 313 -5.14 23.35 0.68
CA ALA A 313 -5.83 22.57 1.69
C ALA A 313 -4.99 21.37 2.16
N ILE A 314 -4.25 20.71 1.25
CA ILE A 314 -3.29 19.64 1.60
C ILE A 314 -2.16 20.18 2.46
N PHE A 315 -1.57 21.34 2.10
CA PHE A 315 -0.50 21.97 2.89
C PHE A 315 -0.97 22.28 4.32
N VAL A 316 -2.13 22.94 4.42
CA VAL A 316 -2.74 23.27 5.72
C VAL A 316 -3.05 22.03 6.55
N THR A 317 -3.53 20.97 5.89
CA THR A 317 -3.76 19.66 6.56
C THR A 317 -2.47 19.10 7.14
N GLY A 318 -1.36 19.18 6.39
CA GLY A 318 -0.03 18.77 6.87
C GLY A 318 0.45 19.59 8.07
N ALA A 319 0.26 20.91 8.03
CA ALA A 319 0.57 21.80 9.14
C ALA A 319 -0.28 21.48 10.39
N ALA A 320 -1.58 21.23 10.19
CA ALA A 320 -2.48 20.84 11.28
C ALA A 320 -2.11 19.45 11.86
N HIS A 321 -1.75 18.49 11.01
CA HIS A 321 -1.26 17.19 11.45
C HIS A 321 -0.02 17.32 12.32
N LYS A 322 0.97 18.09 11.87
CA LYS A 322 2.21 18.34 12.63
C LYS A 322 1.92 18.99 14.00
N ALA A 323 0.95 19.90 14.07
CA ALA A 323 0.61 20.61 15.29
C ALA A 323 -0.23 19.76 16.27
N ALA A 324 -1.12 18.92 15.77
CA ALA A 324 -2.06 18.12 16.58
C ALA A 324 -1.53 16.72 16.93
N HIS A 325 -0.82 16.05 16.00
CA HIS A 325 -0.37 14.66 16.16
C HIS A 325 0.96 14.56 16.93
N THR A 326 0.95 15.04 18.16
CA THR A 326 2.14 15.14 19.02
C THR A 326 2.25 14.02 20.06
N GLY A 327 1.29 13.09 20.09
CA GLY A 327 1.16 12.09 21.16
C GLY A 327 0.49 12.62 22.45
N ALA A 328 0.02 13.87 22.44
CA ALA A 328 -0.69 14.48 23.58
C ALA A 328 -2.16 14.03 23.67
N PHE A 329 -2.68 13.38 22.63
CA PHE A 329 -4.06 12.89 22.55
C PHE A 329 -4.07 11.36 22.47
N ASP A 330 -4.85 10.75 23.37
CA ASP A 330 -4.99 9.31 23.52
C ASP A 330 -6.43 8.95 23.96
N TYR A 331 -6.69 7.70 24.32
CA TYR A 331 -8.00 7.26 24.83
C TYR A 331 -8.45 7.99 26.12
N GLY A 332 -7.53 8.51 26.91
CA GLY A 332 -7.83 9.30 28.13
C GLY A 332 -8.08 10.77 27.85
N ARG A 333 -7.52 11.29 26.76
CA ARG A 333 -7.67 12.68 26.31
C ARG A 333 -7.84 12.74 24.80
N ASN A 334 -9.07 12.64 24.34
CA ASN A 334 -9.42 12.73 22.93
C ASN A 334 -9.30 14.17 22.41
N PHE A 335 -8.87 14.29 21.13
CA PHE A 335 -8.97 15.53 20.37
C PHE A 335 -10.42 15.73 19.88
N TYR A 336 -10.96 16.93 20.07
CA TYR A 336 -12.31 17.28 19.66
C TYR A 336 -12.33 18.55 18.79
N ALA A 337 -13.49 18.91 18.23
CA ALA A 337 -13.68 20.13 17.45
C ALA A 337 -13.25 21.41 18.20
N LYS A 338 -13.46 21.47 19.53
CA LYS A 338 -12.98 22.58 20.37
C LYS A 338 -11.46 22.68 20.42
N ASP A 339 -10.75 21.54 20.35
CA ASP A 339 -9.28 21.50 20.33
C ASP A 339 -8.77 21.94 18.95
N ALA A 340 -9.50 21.60 17.86
CA ALA A 340 -9.24 22.16 16.53
C ALA A 340 -9.46 23.67 16.48
N ASP A 341 -10.51 24.17 17.09
CA ASP A 341 -10.78 25.61 17.22
C ASP A 341 -9.66 26.36 18.00
N ALA A 342 -9.02 25.70 18.92
CA ALA A 342 -7.92 26.25 19.72
C ALA A 342 -6.53 25.96 19.11
N LEU A 343 -6.45 25.18 18.03
CA LEU A 343 -5.19 24.76 17.45
C LEU A 343 -4.53 25.90 16.67
N ASP A 344 -3.28 26.17 17.00
CA ASP A 344 -2.43 27.05 16.23
C ASP A 344 -1.53 26.24 15.31
N ILE A 345 -1.47 26.62 14.03
CA ILE A 345 -0.64 26.00 13.01
C ILE A 345 0.39 26.99 12.48
N SER A 346 1.57 26.50 12.17
CA SER A 346 2.62 27.32 11.56
C SER A 346 2.49 27.30 10.05
N LEU A 347 2.40 28.46 9.41
CA LEU A 347 2.33 28.63 7.95
C LEU A 347 3.38 29.61 7.46
N PRO A 348 3.88 29.46 6.21
CA PRO A 348 4.73 30.46 5.58
C PRO A 348 3.94 31.76 5.35
N VAL A 349 4.62 32.90 5.48
CA VAL A 349 3.99 34.21 5.38
C VAL A 349 4.63 35.10 4.35
N LYS A 350 3.78 35.94 3.74
CA LYS A 350 4.14 37.05 2.89
C LYS A 350 3.32 38.26 3.31
N ASP A 351 3.97 39.38 3.61
CA ASP A 351 3.33 40.62 4.08
C ASP A 351 2.40 40.41 5.31
N GLY A 352 2.82 39.55 6.24
CA GLY A 352 2.07 39.26 7.48
C GLY A 352 0.82 38.40 7.31
N LYS A 353 0.57 37.83 6.13
CA LYS A 353 -0.54 36.92 5.82
C LYS A 353 -0.01 35.56 5.36
N PRO A 354 -0.81 34.47 5.46
CA PRO A 354 -0.42 33.19 4.90
C PRO A 354 -0.10 33.31 3.41
N ASP A 355 1.04 32.80 2.99
CA ASP A 355 1.47 32.77 1.58
C ASP A 355 0.82 31.58 0.85
N TRP A 356 -0.44 31.77 0.42
CA TRP A 356 -1.22 30.74 -0.26
C TRP A 356 -0.60 30.34 -1.60
N GLU A 357 0.04 31.27 -2.30
CA GLU A 357 0.70 31.03 -3.59
C GLU A 357 1.90 30.09 -3.43
N LEU A 358 2.74 30.36 -2.43
CA LEU A 358 3.87 29.50 -2.11
C LEU A 358 3.41 28.09 -1.69
N MET A 359 2.38 28.00 -0.84
CA MET A 359 1.85 26.69 -0.42
C MET A 359 1.31 25.89 -1.58
N ASP A 360 0.58 26.53 -2.52
CA ASP A 360 0.05 25.86 -3.72
C ASP A 360 1.17 25.33 -4.61
N ALA A 361 2.17 26.16 -4.90
CA ALA A 361 3.32 25.81 -5.71
C ALA A 361 4.16 24.68 -5.10
N VAL A 362 4.41 24.74 -3.79
CA VAL A 362 5.17 23.70 -3.07
C VAL A 362 4.48 22.35 -3.12
N ILE A 363 3.16 22.29 -2.93
CA ILE A 363 2.43 21.02 -3.04
C ILE A 363 2.39 20.53 -4.49
N GLY A 364 2.26 21.44 -5.47
CA GLY A 364 2.40 21.11 -6.89
C GLY A 364 3.73 20.45 -7.20
N ALA A 365 4.85 21.07 -6.80
CA ALA A 365 6.20 20.53 -6.97
C ALA A 365 6.38 19.20 -6.21
N THR A 366 5.84 19.08 -5.00
CA THR A 366 5.90 17.84 -4.21
C THR A 366 5.13 16.70 -4.89
N HIS A 367 3.96 16.98 -5.47
CA HIS A 367 3.21 16.00 -6.26
C HIS A 367 4.02 15.52 -7.46
N LYS A 368 4.66 16.43 -8.21
CA LYS A 368 5.55 16.06 -9.33
C LYS A 368 6.68 15.14 -8.87
N LEU A 369 7.36 15.45 -7.75
CA LEU A 369 8.41 14.60 -7.18
C LEU A 369 7.93 13.19 -6.84
N VAL A 370 6.77 13.07 -6.20
CA VAL A 370 6.20 11.77 -5.82
C VAL A 370 5.82 10.97 -7.07
N VAL A 371 5.17 11.62 -8.04
CA VAL A 371 4.73 10.97 -9.27
C VAL A 371 5.91 10.58 -10.15
N GLN A 372 6.97 11.40 -10.20
CA GLN A 372 8.19 11.10 -10.95
C GLN A 372 8.80 9.77 -10.49
N GLY A 373 8.95 9.56 -9.17
CA GLY A 373 9.48 8.30 -8.64
C GLY A 373 8.63 7.08 -9.02
N VAL A 374 7.30 7.23 -9.03
CA VAL A 374 6.37 6.16 -9.45
C VAL A 374 6.44 5.94 -10.96
N SER A 375 6.51 6.99 -11.75
CA SER A 375 6.60 6.93 -13.22
C SER A 375 7.91 6.30 -13.69
N GLU A 376 9.03 6.67 -13.08
CA GLU A 376 10.35 6.06 -13.38
C GLU A 376 10.37 4.57 -13.02
N PHE A 377 9.82 4.20 -11.86
CA PHE A 377 9.66 2.81 -11.49
C PHE A 377 8.80 2.04 -12.52
N ALA A 378 7.64 2.60 -12.88
CA ALA A 378 6.74 2.01 -13.86
C ALA A 378 7.43 1.82 -15.22
N ALA A 379 8.13 2.84 -15.73
CA ALA A 379 8.85 2.78 -17.00
C ALA A 379 9.94 1.68 -17.00
N HIS A 380 10.68 1.55 -15.89
CA HIS A 380 11.71 0.52 -15.73
C HIS A 380 11.10 -0.89 -15.74
N GLU A 381 9.99 -1.09 -15.04
CA GLU A 381 9.29 -2.39 -15.00
C GLU A 381 8.67 -2.76 -16.35
N ILE A 382 8.11 -1.77 -17.08
CA ILE A 382 7.60 -1.98 -18.47
C ILE A 382 8.74 -2.46 -19.37
N GLU A 383 9.88 -1.81 -19.32
CA GLU A 383 11.01 -2.20 -20.17
C GLU A 383 11.52 -3.61 -19.83
N ALA A 384 11.58 -3.94 -18.54
CA ALA A 384 11.94 -5.27 -18.08
C ALA A 384 10.93 -6.33 -18.55
N SER A 385 9.64 -6.07 -18.41
CA SER A 385 8.55 -6.97 -18.86
C SER A 385 8.55 -7.15 -20.38
N ARG A 386 8.77 -6.09 -21.16
CA ARG A 386 8.89 -6.19 -22.63
C ARG A 386 10.06 -7.07 -23.05
N LYS A 387 11.19 -6.99 -22.38
CA LYS A 387 12.35 -7.87 -22.64
C LYS A 387 12.06 -9.34 -22.38
N ILE A 388 11.25 -9.65 -21.37
CA ILE A 388 10.86 -11.02 -21.00
C ILE A 388 9.80 -11.58 -21.95
N THR A 389 8.83 -10.76 -22.34
CA THR A 389 7.69 -11.19 -23.19
C THR A 389 8.01 -11.22 -24.69
N GLY A 390 9.12 -10.63 -25.11
CA GLY A 390 9.47 -10.49 -26.53
C GLY A 390 8.52 -9.56 -27.32
N LEU A 391 7.65 -8.82 -26.63
CA LEU A 391 6.71 -7.85 -27.22
C LEU A 391 7.38 -6.49 -27.37
N GLY A 392 8.44 -6.43 -28.16
CA GLY A 392 9.09 -5.15 -28.37
C GLY A 392 10.39 -5.23 -29.13
N VAL A 393 10.33 -5.52 -30.42
CA VAL A 393 11.22 -4.96 -31.45
C VAL A 393 10.41 -5.02 -32.75
N GLU A 394 9.74 -3.97 -33.11
CA GLU A 394 9.59 -3.49 -34.49
C GLU A 394 9.96 -1.99 -34.52
#